data_605849f5eeef8f093c56ae1678ceb031
#
_entry.id   605849f5eeef8f093c56ae1678ceb031
#
_cell.length_a   1.000
_cell.length_b   1.000
_cell.length_c   1.000
_cell.angle_alpha   90.00
_cell.angle_beta   90.00
_cell.angle_gamma   90.00
#
_symmetry.space_group_name_H-M   'P 1'
#
loop_
_entity.id
_entity.type
_entity.pdbx_description
1 polymer ?
#
loop_
_entity_poly.entity_id
_entity_poly.type
_entity_poly.pdbx_seq_one_letter_code
_entity_poly.pdbx_strand_id
1 'polypeptide(L)'
;MEVFKKPWVAVLVSIALVLASTLISAGTKLDRKAAEVTGGFYEGVTYDGYKHPSIYSQLSNLCGAADGIAAIAANNGIDCDELTKASNGLKASISTMHDNISAIYESYSALSGALSEFLLRLPEDQLSARELEGLEQYRQAVDGTASVIDEAGYNESVRSFRSTLLFPADVFMFVCGVDYPEYFS
;
A
#
# COMPACT_ATOMS: atom_id res chain seq x y z
N MET A 1 -20.08 -23.65 -44.97
CA MET A 1 -18.61 -23.87 -45.09
C MET A 1 -17.94 -23.22 -46.31
N GLU A 2 -18.66 -22.56 -47.21
CA GLU A 2 -18.07 -21.92 -48.41
C GLU A 2 -17.41 -20.53 -48.13
N VAL A 3 -17.78 -19.89 -47.05
CA VAL A 3 -17.24 -18.55 -46.72
C VAL A 3 -15.72 -18.62 -46.41
N PHE A 4 -15.24 -19.72 -45.83
CA PHE A 4 -13.82 -19.90 -45.50
C PHE A 4 -12.93 -20.20 -46.71
N LYS A 5 -13.50 -20.43 -47.91
CA LYS A 5 -12.72 -20.64 -49.13
C LYS A 5 -12.31 -19.32 -49.81
N LYS A 6 -12.79 -18.18 -49.34
CA LYS A 6 -12.43 -16.88 -49.94
C LYS A 6 -11.13 -16.37 -49.36
N PRO A 7 -10.13 -15.97 -50.14
CA PRO A 7 -8.79 -15.58 -49.67
C PRO A 7 -8.82 -14.38 -48.69
N TRP A 8 -9.76 -13.46 -48.84
CA TRP A 8 -9.90 -12.32 -47.94
C TRP A 8 -10.36 -12.72 -46.52
N VAL A 9 -11.09 -13.83 -46.36
CA VAL A 9 -11.46 -14.36 -45.08
C VAL A 9 -10.25 -14.88 -44.32
N ALA A 10 -9.34 -15.57 -45.02
CA ALA A 10 -8.08 -16.03 -44.41
C ALA A 10 -7.22 -14.84 -43.94
N VAL A 11 -7.18 -13.76 -44.72
CA VAL A 11 -6.47 -12.53 -44.32
C VAL A 11 -7.10 -11.89 -43.08
N LEU A 12 -8.41 -11.76 -43.02
CA LEU A 12 -9.11 -11.20 -41.84
C LEU A 12 -8.90 -12.06 -40.59
N VAL A 13 -8.96 -13.39 -40.74
CA VAL A 13 -8.72 -14.31 -39.60
C VAL A 13 -7.25 -14.17 -39.15
N SER A 14 -6.29 -14.08 -40.03
CA SER A 14 -4.89 -13.88 -39.68
C SER A 14 -4.68 -12.55 -38.93
N ILE A 15 -5.26 -11.46 -39.43
CA ILE A 15 -5.20 -10.14 -38.75
C ILE A 15 -5.82 -10.25 -37.35
N ALA A 16 -6.99 -10.86 -37.22
CA ALA A 16 -7.67 -11.04 -35.92
C ALA A 16 -6.81 -11.87 -34.94
N LEU A 17 -6.16 -12.94 -35.41
CA LEU A 17 -5.26 -13.75 -34.58
C LEU A 17 -4.03 -12.97 -34.14
N VAL A 18 -3.42 -12.18 -35.02
CA VAL A 18 -2.27 -11.33 -34.68
C VAL A 18 -2.69 -10.27 -33.65
N LEU A 19 -3.82 -9.62 -33.86
CA LEU A 19 -4.33 -8.63 -32.88
C LEU A 19 -4.63 -9.28 -31.53
N ALA A 20 -5.30 -10.42 -31.52
CA ALA A 20 -5.59 -11.15 -30.28
C ALA A 20 -4.31 -11.58 -29.54
N SER A 21 -3.33 -12.12 -30.25
CA SER A 21 -2.05 -12.52 -29.62
C SER A 21 -1.26 -11.33 -29.09
N THR A 22 -1.32 -10.19 -29.79
CA THR A 22 -0.68 -8.95 -29.33
C THR A 22 -1.35 -8.40 -28.07
N LEU A 23 -2.68 -8.39 -28.05
CA LEU A 23 -3.47 -7.96 -26.87
C LEU A 23 -3.16 -8.83 -25.65
N ILE A 24 -3.19 -10.15 -25.80
CA ILE A 24 -2.88 -11.08 -24.73
C ILE A 24 -1.44 -10.86 -24.20
N SER A 25 -0.46 -10.76 -25.11
CA SER A 25 0.94 -10.56 -24.73
C SER A 25 1.18 -9.20 -24.06
N ALA A 26 0.54 -8.15 -24.54
CA ALA A 26 0.64 -6.82 -23.93
C ALA A 26 -0.07 -6.79 -22.55
N GLY A 27 -1.27 -7.34 -22.47
CA GLY A 27 -2.04 -7.43 -21.22
C GLY A 27 -1.27 -8.17 -20.13
N THR A 28 -0.73 -9.36 -20.40
CA THR A 28 0.04 -10.12 -19.42
C THR A 28 1.31 -9.42 -18.96
N LYS A 29 1.96 -8.64 -19.82
CA LYS A 29 3.14 -7.85 -19.44
C LYS A 29 2.77 -6.67 -18.57
N LEU A 30 1.68 -5.99 -18.88
CA LEU A 30 1.18 -4.86 -18.08
C LEU A 30 0.69 -5.33 -16.71
N ASP A 31 -0.07 -6.42 -16.67
CA ASP A 31 -0.54 -7.05 -15.44
C ASP A 31 0.64 -7.42 -14.51
N ARG A 32 1.66 -8.10 -15.06
CA ARG A 32 2.85 -8.44 -14.28
C ARG A 32 3.57 -7.21 -13.75
N LYS A 33 3.68 -6.14 -14.55
CA LYS A 33 4.31 -4.89 -14.10
C LYS A 33 3.46 -4.17 -13.04
N ALA A 34 2.15 -4.15 -13.19
CA ALA A 34 1.25 -3.60 -12.20
C ALA A 34 1.36 -4.37 -10.87
N ALA A 35 1.36 -5.71 -10.94
CA ALA A 35 1.56 -6.58 -9.78
C ALA A 35 2.93 -6.38 -9.13
N GLU A 36 4.01 -6.17 -9.89
CA GLU A 36 5.35 -5.87 -9.38
C GLU A 36 5.35 -4.54 -8.59
N VAL A 37 4.72 -3.50 -9.13
CA VAL A 37 4.59 -2.20 -8.45
C VAL A 37 3.76 -2.34 -7.18
N THR A 38 2.60 -3.00 -7.23
CA THR A 38 1.77 -3.26 -6.06
C THR A 38 2.50 -4.13 -5.04
N GLY A 39 3.27 -5.12 -5.48
CA GLY A 39 4.13 -5.94 -4.63
C GLY A 39 5.16 -5.13 -3.84
N GLY A 40 5.63 -4.00 -4.39
CA GLY A 40 6.53 -3.07 -3.70
C GLY A 40 5.98 -2.51 -2.40
N PHE A 41 4.65 -2.38 -2.26
CA PHE A 41 4.01 -2.01 -1.01
C PHE A 41 4.28 -3.04 0.11
N TYR A 42 4.26 -4.34 -0.23
CA TYR A 42 4.41 -5.44 0.72
C TYR A 42 5.87 -5.87 0.92
N GLU A 43 6.68 -5.80 -0.11
CA GLU A 43 8.06 -6.35 -0.12
C GLU A 43 9.14 -5.28 0.00
N GLY A 44 8.76 -4.02 -0.17
CA GLY A 44 9.66 -2.89 -0.32
C GLY A 44 10.11 -2.69 -1.76
N VAL A 45 10.58 -1.50 -2.05
CA VAL A 45 10.98 -1.06 -3.39
C VAL A 45 12.49 -0.86 -3.44
N THR A 46 13.12 -1.27 -4.54
CA THR A 46 14.50 -0.86 -4.83
C THR A 46 14.45 0.42 -5.65
N TYR A 47 14.81 1.53 -5.02
CA TYR A 47 14.83 2.84 -5.65
C TYR A 47 16.20 3.48 -5.45
N ASP A 48 16.73 4.10 -6.48
CA ASP A 48 18.05 4.76 -6.49
C ASP A 48 19.22 3.87 -6.00
N GLY A 49 19.11 2.56 -6.28
CA GLY A 49 20.12 1.56 -5.89
C GLY A 49 20.03 1.07 -4.44
N TYR A 50 19.08 1.57 -3.66
CA TYR A 50 18.82 1.15 -2.27
C TYR A 50 17.50 0.41 -2.17
N LYS A 51 17.47 -0.64 -1.32
CA LYS A 51 16.24 -1.34 -0.97
C LYS A 51 15.58 -0.62 0.20
N HIS A 52 14.46 0.01 -0.06
CA HIS A 52 13.61 0.64 0.94
C HIS A 52 12.74 -0.42 1.63
N PRO A 53 12.46 -0.30 2.93
CA PRO A 53 11.56 -1.21 3.63
C PRO A 53 10.13 -1.10 3.08
N SER A 54 9.36 -2.16 3.24
CA SER A 54 7.97 -2.19 2.78
C SER A 54 7.09 -1.27 3.65
N ILE A 55 6.13 -0.59 3.03
CA ILE A 55 5.13 0.20 3.76
C ILE A 55 4.35 -0.72 4.69
N TYR A 56 3.96 -1.92 4.23
CA TYR A 56 3.29 -2.93 5.04
C TYR A 56 4.02 -3.24 6.36
N SER A 57 5.34 -3.45 6.32
CA SER A 57 6.12 -3.71 7.53
C SER A 57 6.14 -2.51 8.48
N GLN A 58 6.20 -1.30 7.93
CA GLN A 58 6.18 -0.08 8.73
C GLN A 58 4.81 0.14 9.38
N LEU A 59 3.71 -0.11 8.67
CA LEU A 59 2.37 -0.06 9.24
C LEU A 59 2.19 -1.08 10.39
N SER A 60 2.77 -2.26 10.24
CA SER A 60 2.77 -3.28 11.30
C SER A 60 3.56 -2.82 12.53
N ASN A 61 4.71 -2.17 12.34
CA ASN A 61 5.51 -1.58 13.41
C ASN A 61 4.75 -0.45 14.12
N LEU A 62 4.05 0.40 13.37
CA LEU A 62 3.22 1.47 13.91
C LEU A 62 2.09 0.92 14.80
N CYS A 63 1.40 -0.14 14.36
CA CYS A 63 0.42 -0.83 15.19
C CYS A 63 1.03 -1.36 16.48
N GLY A 64 2.23 -1.95 16.41
CA GLY A 64 2.95 -2.43 17.60
C GLY A 64 3.30 -1.33 18.58
N ALA A 65 3.76 -0.18 18.08
CA ALA A 65 4.03 1.00 18.90
C ALA A 65 2.75 1.57 19.54
N ALA A 66 1.67 1.67 18.77
CA ALA A 66 0.36 2.12 19.28
C ALA A 66 -0.17 1.21 20.38
N ASP A 67 -0.05 -0.11 20.20
CA ASP A 67 -0.44 -1.08 21.24
C ASP A 67 0.41 -0.95 22.51
N GLY A 68 1.71 -0.71 22.35
CA GLY A 68 2.61 -0.48 23.48
C GLY A 68 2.24 0.77 24.27
N ILE A 69 1.93 1.87 23.57
CA ILE A 69 1.44 3.12 24.18
C ILE A 69 0.11 2.88 24.90
N ALA A 70 -0.84 2.19 24.24
CA ALA A 70 -2.13 1.87 24.84
C ALA A 70 -1.99 0.98 26.08
N ALA A 71 -1.06 0.03 26.09
CA ALA A 71 -0.79 -0.82 27.24
C ALA A 71 -0.24 -0.02 28.45
N ILE A 72 0.68 0.93 28.20
CA ILE A 72 1.17 1.84 29.26
C ILE A 72 -0.01 2.65 29.83
N ALA A 73 -0.84 3.23 28.97
CA ALA A 73 -2.00 4.01 29.38
C ALA A 73 -2.99 3.18 30.20
N ALA A 74 -3.37 2.01 29.72
CA ALA A 74 -4.31 1.10 30.39
C ALA A 74 -3.82 0.68 31.79
N ASN A 75 -2.51 0.41 31.94
CA ASN A 75 -1.91 0.06 33.23
C ASN A 75 -2.00 1.18 34.25
N ASN A 76 -2.14 2.43 33.82
CA ASN A 76 -2.30 3.61 34.67
C ASN A 76 -3.76 4.10 34.70
N GLY A 77 -4.72 3.33 34.23
CA GLY A 77 -6.14 3.68 34.26
C GLY A 77 -6.51 4.83 33.30
N ILE A 78 -5.67 5.13 32.34
CA ILE A 78 -5.91 6.18 31.33
C ILE A 78 -6.71 5.55 30.16
N ASP A 79 -7.80 6.22 29.81
CA ASP A 79 -8.64 5.77 28.69
C ASP A 79 -7.87 5.83 27.35
N CYS A 80 -7.80 4.70 26.66
CA CYS A 80 -7.13 4.53 25.38
C CYS A 80 -8.01 3.82 24.33
N ASP A 81 -9.33 3.81 24.51
CA ASP A 81 -10.26 3.07 23.65
C ASP A 81 -10.19 3.54 22.18
N GLU A 82 -10.11 4.84 21.94
CA GLU A 82 -10.00 5.41 20.59
C GLU A 82 -8.71 4.98 19.89
N LEU A 83 -7.57 5.03 20.60
CA LEU A 83 -6.29 4.58 20.10
C LEU A 83 -6.31 3.09 19.78
N THR A 84 -6.83 2.28 20.69
CA THR A 84 -6.96 0.83 20.51
C THR A 84 -7.86 0.48 19.32
N LYS A 85 -8.98 1.20 19.17
CA LYS A 85 -9.89 1.03 18.02
C LYS A 85 -9.20 1.36 16.70
N ALA A 86 -8.47 2.47 16.63
CA ALA A 86 -7.74 2.88 15.44
C ALA A 86 -6.62 1.88 15.08
N SER A 87 -5.86 1.39 16.06
CA SER A 87 -4.84 0.34 15.87
C SER A 87 -5.45 -0.95 15.31
N ASN A 88 -6.55 -1.41 15.90
CA ASN A 88 -7.26 -2.59 15.40
C ASN A 88 -7.86 -2.38 14.02
N GLY A 89 -8.32 -1.18 13.70
CA GLY A 89 -8.79 -0.80 12.37
C GLY A 89 -7.69 -0.96 11.31
N LEU A 90 -6.50 -0.41 11.57
CA LEU A 90 -5.37 -0.56 10.66
C LEU A 90 -4.93 -2.02 10.52
N LYS A 91 -4.82 -2.77 11.64
CA LYS A 91 -4.51 -4.21 11.59
C LYS A 91 -5.50 -4.99 10.73
N ALA A 92 -6.78 -4.71 10.87
CA ALA A 92 -7.81 -5.33 10.04
C ALA A 92 -7.62 -4.97 8.56
N SER A 93 -7.40 -3.69 8.24
CA SER A 93 -7.19 -3.24 6.86
C SER A 93 -5.98 -3.89 6.21
N ILE A 94 -4.83 -3.93 6.87
CA ILE A 94 -3.62 -4.56 6.31
C ILE A 94 -3.74 -6.09 6.20
N SER A 95 -4.62 -6.73 6.96
CA SER A 95 -4.82 -8.19 6.90
C SER A 95 -5.88 -8.64 5.88
N THR A 96 -6.84 -7.78 5.54
CA THR A 96 -8.01 -8.16 4.73
C THR A 96 -8.09 -7.44 3.38
N MET A 97 -7.43 -6.29 3.23
CA MET A 97 -7.57 -5.41 2.06
C MET A 97 -6.31 -5.39 1.20
N HIS A 98 -5.78 -6.57 0.85
CA HIS A 98 -4.53 -6.68 0.08
C HIS A 98 -4.52 -5.90 -1.24
N ASP A 99 -5.68 -5.69 -1.86
CA ASP A 99 -5.80 -5.03 -3.16
C ASP A 99 -6.35 -3.59 -3.08
N ASN A 100 -6.58 -3.08 -1.86
CA ASN A 100 -7.13 -1.74 -1.65
C ASN A 100 -6.19 -0.89 -0.78
N ILE A 101 -5.14 -0.40 -1.41
CA ILE A 101 -4.08 0.39 -0.74
C ILE A 101 -4.62 1.74 -0.26
N SER A 102 -5.58 2.34 -0.97
CA SER A 102 -6.25 3.58 -0.53
C SER A 102 -6.99 3.39 0.80
N ALA A 103 -7.71 2.29 0.98
CA ALA A 103 -8.41 2.00 2.24
C ALA A 103 -7.43 1.71 3.40
N ILE A 104 -6.26 1.12 3.09
CA ILE A 104 -5.19 0.97 4.08
C ILE A 104 -4.65 2.34 4.49
N TYR A 105 -4.48 3.27 3.54
CA TYR A 105 -4.07 4.64 3.84
C TYR A 105 -5.05 5.39 4.73
N GLU A 106 -6.35 5.27 4.48
CA GLU A 106 -7.39 5.86 5.34
C GLU A 106 -7.27 5.36 6.79
N SER A 107 -7.06 4.05 6.96
CA SER A 107 -6.88 3.44 8.29
C SER A 107 -5.57 3.88 8.96
N TYR A 108 -4.49 4.05 8.18
CA TYR A 108 -3.22 4.61 8.65
C TYR A 108 -3.38 6.05 9.11
N SER A 109 -4.06 6.88 8.31
CA SER A 109 -4.33 8.28 8.64
C SER A 109 -5.17 8.40 9.93
N ALA A 110 -6.16 7.54 10.11
CA ALA A 110 -6.97 7.48 11.32
C ALA A 110 -6.13 7.11 12.56
N LEU A 111 -5.24 6.11 12.46
CA LEU A 111 -4.35 5.74 13.55
C LEU A 111 -3.34 6.85 13.87
N SER A 112 -2.74 7.48 12.85
CA SER A 112 -1.79 8.58 13.04
C SER A 112 -2.44 9.77 13.73
N GLY A 113 -3.68 10.11 13.38
CA GLY A 113 -4.47 11.14 14.03
C GLY A 113 -4.77 10.79 15.50
N ALA A 114 -5.25 9.56 15.75
CA ALA A 114 -5.54 9.09 17.11
C ALA A 114 -4.29 9.05 17.99
N LEU A 115 -3.14 8.61 17.46
CA LEU A 115 -1.86 8.64 18.17
C LEU A 115 -1.44 10.07 18.55
N SER A 116 -1.48 10.99 17.58
CA SER A 116 -1.09 12.38 17.82
C SER A 116 -1.97 13.03 18.90
N GLU A 117 -3.29 12.85 18.79
CA GLU A 117 -4.23 13.40 19.76
C GLU A 117 -4.06 12.75 21.16
N PHE A 118 -3.86 11.44 21.20
CA PHE A 118 -3.66 10.71 22.45
C PHE A 118 -2.38 11.16 23.16
N LEU A 119 -1.25 11.23 22.44
CA LEU A 119 0.05 11.65 23.00
C LEU A 119 0.03 13.09 23.51
N LEU A 120 -0.76 13.99 22.91
CA LEU A 120 -0.93 15.37 23.41
C LEU A 120 -1.72 15.44 24.71
N ARG A 121 -2.62 14.48 24.96
CA ARG A 121 -3.48 14.45 26.17
C ARG A 121 -2.94 13.56 27.28
N LEU A 122 -1.89 12.77 27.02
CA LEU A 122 -1.36 11.80 27.95
C LEU A 122 -0.78 12.51 29.20
N PRO A 123 -1.27 12.20 30.40
CA PRO A 123 -0.76 12.81 31.63
C PRO A 123 0.54 12.11 32.09
N GLU A 124 1.67 12.59 31.59
CA GLU A 124 2.99 12.00 31.82
C GLU A 124 3.43 12.03 33.27
N ASP A 125 2.88 12.95 34.06
CA ASP A 125 3.09 13.07 35.51
C ASP A 125 2.55 11.89 36.33
N GLN A 126 1.66 11.09 35.75
CA GLN A 126 1.11 9.88 36.35
C GLN A 126 1.95 8.63 36.02
N LEU A 127 2.90 8.72 35.10
CA LEU A 127 3.71 7.60 34.65
C LEU A 127 4.99 7.45 35.49
N SER A 128 5.39 6.22 35.76
CA SER A 128 6.69 5.91 36.35
C SER A 128 7.84 6.22 35.38
N ALA A 129 9.06 6.40 35.90
CA ALA A 129 10.24 6.67 35.10
C ALA A 129 10.48 5.58 34.03
N ARG A 130 10.18 4.30 34.33
CA ARG A 130 10.31 3.20 33.40
C ARG A 130 9.25 3.26 32.29
N GLU A 131 8.03 3.68 32.61
CA GLU A 131 6.98 3.82 31.62
C GLU A 131 7.23 5.01 30.70
N LEU A 132 7.77 6.11 31.24
CA LEU A 132 8.22 7.24 30.43
C LEU A 132 9.34 6.86 29.44
N GLU A 133 10.32 6.05 29.88
CA GLU A 133 11.35 5.53 29.00
C GLU A 133 10.74 4.65 27.88
N GLY A 134 9.82 3.76 28.23
CA GLY A 134 9.09 2.95 27.24
C GLY A 134 8.25 3.78 26.27
N LEU A 135 7.55 4.80 26.79
CA LEU A 135 6.77 5.72 25.99
C LEU A 135 7.65 6.46 24.96
N GLU A 136 8.81 6.93 25.39
CA GLU A 136 9.75 7.62 24.50
C GLU A 136 10.29 6.70 23.40
N GLN A 137 10.56 5.43 23.69
CA GLN A 137 10.94 4.44 22.67
C GLN A 137 9.81 4.24 21.65
N TYR A 138 8.55 4.18 22.09
CA TYR A 138 7.42 4.06 21.16
C TYR A 138 7.20 5.33 20.34
N ARG A 139 7.38 6.53 20.91
CA ARG A 139 7.34 7.80 20.16
C ARG A 139 8.38 7.80 19.04
N GLN A 140 9.62 7.44 19.36
CA GLN A 140 10.68 7.37 18.36
C GLN A 140 10.36 6.33 17.27
N ALA A 141 9.72 5.21 17.61
CA ALA A 141 9.28 4.23 16.65
C ALA A 141 8.16 4.78 15.75
N VAL A 142 7.21 5.55 16.29
CA VAL A 142 6.15 6.21 15.52
C VAL A 142 6.72 7.22 14.54
N ASP A 143 7.60 8.11 15.01
CA ASP A 143 8.23 9.16 14.18
C ASP A 143 9.13 8.54 13.11
N GLY A 144 9.92 7.53 13.46
CA GLY A 144 10.75 6.80 12.52
C GLY A 144 9.94 6.09 11.44
N THR A 145 8.81 5.50 11.80
CA THR A 145 7.92 4.82 10.85
C THR A 145 7.32 5.81 9.84
N ALA A 146 6.86 6.98 10.27
CA ALA A 146 6.30 8.00 9.39
C ALA A 146 7.35 8.46 8.37
N SER A 147 8.56 8.78 8.80
CA SER A 147 9.67 9.17 7.92
C SER A 147 10.01 8.09 6.89
N VAL A 148 10.07 6.83 7.32
CA VAL A 148 10.37 5.71 6.42
C VAL A 148 9.26 5.46 5.40
N ILE A 149 7.99 5.66 5.76
CA ILE A 149 6.86 5.55 4.84
C ILE A 149 6.97 6.64 3.75
N ASP A 150 7.27 7.87 4.14
CA ASP A 150 7.43 8.99 3.19
C ASP A 150 8.60 8.75 2.22
N GLU A 151 9.67 8.10 2.68
CA GLU A 151 10.87 7.79 1.89
C GLU A 151 10.80 6.44 1.16
N ALA A 152 9.73 5.66 1.32
CA ALA A 152 9.65 4.28 0.81
C ALA A 152 9.73 4.15 -0.73
N GLY A 153 9.54 5.24 -1.48
CA GLY A 153 9.63 5.25 -2.94
C GLY A 153 8.49 4.52 -3.66
N TYR A 154 7.50 4.02 -2.92
CA TYR A 154 6.36 3.30 -3.50
C TYR A 154 5.51 4.20 -4.41
N ASN A 155 5.14 5.39 -3.93
CA ASN A 155 4.36 6.34 -4.72
C ASN A 155 5.10 6.80 -5.99
N GLU A 156 6.43 6.91 -5.95
CA GLU A 156 7.28 7.18 -7.10
C GLU A 156 7.23 6.03 -8.10
N SER A 157 7.23 4.79 -7.63
CA SER A 157 7.09 3.60 -8.47
C SER A 157 5.73 3.55 -9.16
N VAL A 158 4.64 3.87 -8.44
CA VAL A 158 3.29 4.01 -9.01
C VAL A 158 3.25 5.12 -10.05
N ARG A 159 3.81 6.28 -9.74
CA ARG A 159 3.90 7.42 -10.67
C ARG A 159 4.69 7.07 -11.92
N SER A 160 5.85 6.43 -11.75
CA SER A 160 6.69 5.98 -12.86
C SER A 160 5.94 5.00 -13.75
N PHE A 161 5.29 3.99 -13.17
CA PHE A 161 4.47 3.04 -13.91
C PHE A 161 3.38 3.77 -14.71
N ARG A 162 2.58 4.61 -14.06
CA ARG A 162 1.49 5.36 -14.73
C ARG A 162 2.01 6.28 -15.84
N SER A 163 3.19 6.89 -15.68
CA SER A 163 3.79 7.74 -16.71
C SER A 163 4.25 6.97 -17.95
N THR A 164 4.49 5.66 -17.85
CA THR A 164 4.82 4.80 -18.99
C THR A 164 3.59 4.36 -19.80
N LEU A 165 2.39 4.56 -19.24
CA LEU A 165 1.12 4.20 -19.87
C LEU A 165 0.67 5.28 -20.86
N LEU A 166 1.47 5.45 -21.93
CA LEU A 166 1.06 6.30 -23.06
C LEU A 166 0.24 5.47 -24.05
N PHE A 167 -0.60 6.16 -24.83
CA PHE A 167 -1.32 5.49 -25.93
C PHE A 167 -0.33 4.67 -26.80
N PRO A 168 -0.58 3.39 -27.07
CA PRO A 168 -1.83 2.64 -26.84
C PRO A 168 -1.86 1.81 -25.54
N ALA A 169 -0.86 1.92 -24.64
CA ALA A 169 -0.73 1.03 -23.48
C ALA A 169 -1.91 1.18 -22.51
N ASP A 170 -2.42 2.39 -22.34
CA ASP A 170 -3.58 2.69 -21.48
C ASP A 170 -4.86 2.01 -22.01
N VAL A 171 -5.02 1.98 -23.32
CA VAL A 171 -6.13 1.25 -23.98
C VAL A 171 -6.02 -0.25 -23.71
N PHE A 172 -4.79 -0.80 -23.72
CA PHE A 172 -4.57 -2.22 -23.44
C PHE A 172 -4.87 -2.56 -21.98
N MET A 173 -4.53 -1.68 -21.02
CA MET A 173 -4.92 -1.86 -19.60
C MET A 173 -6.44 -2.00 -19.48
N PHE A 174 -7.19 -1.06 -20.07
CA PHE A 174 -8.65 -1.07 -20.05
C PHE A 174 -9.25 -2.32 -20.72
N VAL A 175 -8.79 -2.65 -21.94
CA VAL A 175 -9.31 -3.80 -22.71
C VAL A 175 -8.99 -5.13 -22.05
N CYS A 176 -7.82 -5.24 -21.42
CA CYS A 176 -7.38 -6.47 -20.74
C CYS A 176 -7.87 -6.57 -19.28
N GLY A 177 -8.56 -5.55 -18.76
CA GLY A 177 -9.05 -5.54 -17.38
C GLY A 177 -7.92 -5.56 -16.35
N VAL A 178 -6.79 -4.91 -16.65
CA VAL A 178 -5.66 -4.80 -15.72
C VAL A 178 -5.86 -3.60 -14.82
N ASP A 179 -5.83 -3.81 -13.51
CA ASP A 179 -6.01 -2.75 -12.52
C ASP A 179 -4.77 -1.86 -12.42
N TYR A 180 -5.00 -0.57 -12.19
CA TYR A 180 -3.92 0.38 -11.96
C TYR A 180 -3.44 0.27 -10.53
N PRO A 181 -2.10 0.22 -10.28
CA PRO A 181 -1.57 0.36 -8.94
C PRO A 181 -2.09 1.64 -8.26
N GLU A 182 -2.55 1.52 -7.02
CA GLU A 182 -3.06 2.63 -6.23
C GLU A 182 -1.92 3.37 -5.54
N TYR A 183 -2.09 4.66 -5.30
CA TYR A 183 -1.19 5.42 -4.45
C TYR A 183 -1.49 5.14 -2.97
N PHE A 184 -0.45 5.18 -2.16
CA PHE A 184 -0.58 5.26 -0.71
C PHE A 184 -0.63 6.74 -0.31
N SER A 185 -1.82 7.34 -0.44
CA SER A 185 -2.05 8.77 -0.18
C SER A 185 -3.54 9.07 0.04
#